data_20906250f96142512ffbd6d4fe15ef40
#
_entry.id   20906250f96142512ffbd6d4fe15ef40
#
_cell.length_a   1.000
_cell.length_b   1.000
_cell.length_c   1.000
_cell.angle_alpha   90.00
_cell.angle_beta   90.00
_cell.angle_gamma   90.00
#
_symmetry.space_group_name_H-M   'P 1'
#
loop_
_entity.id
_entity.type
_entity.pdbx_description
1 polymer ?
#
loop_
_entity_poly.entity_id
_entity_poly.type
_entity_poly.pdbx_seq_one_letter_code
_entity_poly.pdbx_strand_id
1 'polypeptide(L)'
;RTMETVRANQARKRFDPPPAFERVPADEPEDAKEPMRQATLPVAMPKCYVGFKEADGAPNGEQAIRRDLAARIVLDALFSRSSPVYQEMYDEHLVFDSFGAQFTSGPGYAFSVIGGDTRDPGEMVRRVTEAMERTAERGLDPDVFERIRRKKIGAHLRMWNSPEAVAGEFVRFRHRGGDLFRVV
;
A
#
# COMPACT_ATOMS: atom_id res chain seq x y z
N ARG A 1 27.41 18.50 15.42
CA ARG A 1 28.14 19.16 14.32
C ARG A 1 27.27 19.32 13.06
N THR A 2 26.73 18.24 12.43
CA THR A 2 25.93 18.35 11.20
C THR A 2 24.68 19.21 11.38
N MET A 3 23.92 19.02 12.46
CA MET A 3 22.72 19.81 12.74
C MET A 3 23.04 21.29 13.03
N GLU A 4 24.17 21.59 13.65
CA GLU A 4 24.64 22.94 13.87
C GLU A 4 24.96 23.65 12.55
N THR A 5 25.64 22.94 11.64
CA THR A 5 25.92 23.45 10.29
C THR A 5 24.63 23.73 9.51
N VAL A 6 23.65 22.84 9.57
CA VAL A 6 22.34 23.03 8.93
C VAL A 6 21.62 24.25 9.54
N ARG A 7 21.56 24.34 10.87
CA ARG A 7 20.95 25.49 11.55
C ARG A 7 21.63 26.81 11.20
N ALA A 8 22.95 26.84 11.21
CA ALA A 8 23.73 28.05 10.86
C ALA A 8 23.50 28.44 9.38
N ASN A 9 23.40 27.47 8.48
CA ASN A 9 23.08 27.71 7.08
C ASN A 9 21.65 28.27 6.91
N GLN A 10 20.65 27.67 7.58
CA GLN A 10 19.28 28.16 7.50
C GLN A 10 19.10 29.57 8.15
N ALA A 11 19.78 29.83 9.24
CA ALA A 11 19.71 31.12 9.90
C ALA A 11 20.24 32.31 9.04
N ARG A 12 21.05 32.02 8.03
CA ARG A 12 21.56 33.03 7.07
C ARG A 12 20.58 33.31 5.93
N LYS A 13 19.58 32.48 5.75
CA LYS A 13 18.60 32.59 4.67
C LYS A 13 17.41 33.42 5.15
N ARG A 14 16.95 34.33 4.32
CA ARG A 14 15.69 35.03 4.52
C ARG A 14 14.71 34.46 3.50
N PHE A 15 13.62 33.92 3.99
CA PHE A 15 12.53 33.45 3.18
C PHE A 15 11.33 34.34 3.45
N ASP A 16 10.61 34.70 2.41
CA ASP A 16 9.27 35.22 2.59
C ASP A 16 8.42 34.16 3.27
N PRO A 17 7.46 34.56 4.14
CA PRO A 17 6.56 33.60 4.72
C PRO A 17 5.89 32.78 3.57
N PRO A 18 5.93 31.43 3.64
CA PRO A 18 5.31 30.63 2.59
C PRO A 18 3.82 30.98 2.49
N PRO A 19 3.27 31.07 1.26
CA PRO A 19 1.84 31.26 1.11
C PRO A 19 1.12 30.13 1.84
N ALA A 20 -0.02 30.42 2.43
CA ALA A 20 -0.87 29.40 3.04
C ALA A 20 -1.35 28.46 1.95
N PHE A 21 -0.86 27.22 1.96
CA PHE A 21 -1.34 26.18 1.07
C PHE A 21 -2.44 25.40 1.78
N GLU A 22 -3.64 25.54 1.32
CA GLU A 22 -4.75 24.69 1.69
C GLU A 22 -4.88 23.59 0.62
N ARG A 23 -4.76 22.32 1.04
CA ARG A 23 -5.08 21.20 0.17
C ARG A 23 -6.57 21.00 0.23
N VAL A 24 -7.26 21.33 -0.84
CA VAL A 24 -8.65 21.00 -1.01
C VAL A 24 -8.71 19.64 -1.72
N PRO A 25 -9.05 18.54 -1.01
CA PRO A 25 -9.26 17.25 -1.67
C PRO A 25 -10.43 17.38 -2.64
N ALA A 26 -10.33 16.73 -3.79
CA ALA A 26 -11.46 16.62 -4.69
C ALA A 26 -12.59 15.86 -3.97
N ASP A 27 -13.81 16.31 -4.17
CA ASP A 27 -15.00 15.56 -3.74
C ASP A 27 -15.17 14.38 -4.73
N GLU A 28 -14.69 13.22 -4.31
CA GLU A 28 -14.72 12.02 -5.11
C GLU A 28 -15.92 11.15 -4.72
N PRO A 29 -16.71 10.65 -5.71
CA PRO A 29 -17.80 9.71 -5.43
C PRO A 29 -17.24 8.41 -4.81
N GLU A 30 -18.05 7.72 -4.02
CA GLU A 30 -17.68 6.42 -3.42
C GLU A 30 -17.38 5.39 -4.50
N ASP A 31 -18.17 5.37 -5.56
CA ASP A 31 -18.00 4.46 -6.69
C ASP A 31 -16.94 4.93 -7.69
N ALA A 32 -16.31 3.98 -8.36
CA ALA A 32 -15.42 4.27 -9.48
C ALA A 32 -16.22 4.85 -10.66
N LYS A 33 -15.78 5.99 -11.21
CA LYS A 33 -16.44 6.63 -12.35
C LYS A 33 -16.52 5.72 -13.58
N GLU A 34 -15.46 4.94 -13.80
CA GLU A 34 -15.36 3.94 -14.85
C GLU A 34 -15.01 2.59 -14.20
N PRO A 35 -15.93 1.62 -14.20
CA PRO A 35 -15.67 0.32 -13.57
C PRO A 35 -14.60 -0.49 -14.30
N MET A 36 -14.37 -0.22 -15.59
CA MET A 36 -13.34 -0.87 -16.39
C MET A 36 -12.80 0.09 -17.45
N ARG A 37 -11.48 0.09 -17.59
CA ARG A 37 -10.81 0.82 -18.69
C ARG A 37 -9.81 -0.10 -19.39
N GLN A 38 -9.84 -0.10 -20.72
CA GLN A 38 -8.91 -0.84 -21.55
C GLN A 38 -8.12 0.11 -22.45
N ALA A 39 -6.82 -0.17 -22.61
CA ALA A 39 -5.95 0.56 -23.52
C ALA A 39 -5.07 -0.42 -24.31
N THR A 40 -4.82 -0.11 -25.57
CA THR A 40 -3.89 -0.89 -26.39
C THR A 40 -2.51 -0.24 -26.33
N LEU A 41 -1.52 -1.01 -25.87
CA LEU A 41 -0.13 -0.57 -25.75
C LEU A 41 0.80 -1.60 -26.41
N PRO A 42 1.98 -1.20 -26.92
CA PRO A 42 2.97 -2.12 -27.48
C PRO A 42 3.70 -2.90 -26.39
N VAL A 43 3.00 -3.85 -25.76
CA VAL A 43 3.51 -4.71 -24.68
C VAL A 43 3.55 -6.16 -25.15
N ALA A 44 4.52 -6.93 -24.63
CA ALA A 44 4.70 -8.33 -25.00
C ALA A 44 3.57 -9.24 -24.47
N MET A 45 2.88 -8.82 -23.41
CA MET A 45 1.84 -9.58 -22.74
C MET A 45 0.78 -8.65 -22.18
N PRO A 46 -0.49 -9.08 -22.10
CA PRO A 46 -1.53 -8.32 -21.43
C PRO A 46 -1.17 -8.02 -19.98
N LYS A 47 -1.48 -6.80 -19.54
CA LYS A 47 -1.36 -6.39 -18.15
C LYS A 47 -2.75 -6.09 -17.61
N CYS A 48 -3.06 -6.62 -16.46
CA CYS A 48 -4.33 -6.36 -15.80
C CYS A 48 -4.12 -5.96 -14.34
N TYR A 49 -4.88 -4.97 -13.90
CA TYR A 49 -4.87 -4.49 -12.52
C TYR A 49 -6.30 -4.35 -12.03
N VAL A 50 -6.56 -4.88 -10.84
CA VAL A 50 -7.84 -4.73 -10.13
C VAL A 50 -7.63 -3.73 -9.01
N GLY A 51 -8.47 -2.70 -8.94
CA GLY A 51 -8.47 -1.69 -7.89
C GLY A 51 -9.66 -1.85 -6.94
N PHE A 52 -9.41 -1.76 -5.65
CA PHE A 52 -10.43 -1.68 -4.61
C PHE A 52 -10.30 -0.34 -3.91
N LYS A 53 -11.28 0.52 -4.08
CA LYS A 53 -11.34 1.83 -3.43
C LYS A 53 -11.95 1.68 -2.03
N GLU A 54 -11.40 2.41 -1.07
CA GLU A 54 -11.94 2.48 0.28
C GLU A 54 -12.96 3.62 0.39
N ALA A 55 -14.19 3.31 0.80
CA ALA A 55 -15.28 4.27 0.84
C ALA A 55 -15.08 5.40 1.87
N ASP A 56 -14.57 5.06 3.07
CA ASP A 56 -14.51 6.01 4.21
C ASP A 56 -13.31 6.96 4.20
N GLY A 57 -12.53 6.99 3.13
CA GLY A 57 -11.25 7.69 3.11
C GLY A 57 -10.26 7.14 4.15
N ALA A 58 -9.06 7.67 4.19
CA ALA A 58 -8.09 7.24 5.18
C ALA A 58 -8.23 8.07 6.46
N PRO A 59 -8.48 7.46 7.63
CA PRO A 59 -8.42 8.15 8.90
C PRO A 59 -7.01 8.72 9.11
N ASN A 60 -6.88 9.71 9.99
CA ASN A 60 -5.58 10.26 10.38
C ASN A 60 -5.04 9.61 11.66
N GLY A 61 -3.75 9.81 11.92
CA GLY A 61 -3.11 9.38 13.14
C GLY A 61 -2.94 7.87 13.27
N GLU A 62 -3.09 7.36 14.47
CA GLU A 62 -2.88 5.94 14.78
C GLU A 62 -3.83 5.01 14.03
N GLN A 63 -5.07 5.43 13.84
CA GLN A 63 -6.06 4.63 13.09
C GLN A 63 -5.65 4.44 11.62
N ALA A 64 -5.10 5.49 10.99
CA ALA A 64 -4.57 5.38 9.62
C ALA A 64 -3.45 4.34 9.52
N ILE A 65 -2.55 4.33 10.52
CA ILE A 65 -1.43 3.39 10.58
C ILE A 65 -1.93 1.96 10.76
N ARG A 66 -2.87 1.74 11.69
CA ARG A 66 -3.47 0.43 11.94
C ARG A 66 -4.16 -0.12 10.71
N ARG A 67 -4.94 0.73 10.01
CA ARG A 67 -5.63 0.36 8.76
C ARG A 67 -4.65 0.02 7.64
N ASP A 68 -3.61 0.83 7.46
CA ASP A 68 -2.53 0.59 6.49
C ASP A 68 -1.83 -0.76 6.74
N LEU A 69 -1.50 -1.05 8.00
CA LEU A 69 -0.90 -2.32 8.39
C LEU A 69 -1.85 -3.50 8.16
N ALA A 70 -3.12 -3.37 8.55
CA ALA A 70 -4.12 -4.41 8.36
C ALA A 70 -4.31 -4.73 6.86
N ALA A 71 -4.50 -3.71 6.02
CA ALA A 71 -4.63 -3.89 4.58
C ALA A 71 -3.40 -4.58 3.98
N ARG A 72 -2.19 -4.15 4.35
CA ARG A 72 -0.94 -4.78 3.89
C ARG A 72 -0.77 -6.22 4.38
N ILE A 73 -1.26 -6.57 5.57
CA ILE A 73 -1.26 -7.95 6.07
C ILE A 73 -2.19 -8.80 5.23
N VAL A 74 -3.41 -8.34 4.97
CA VAL A 74 -4.39 -9.04 4.12
C VAL A 74 -3.83 -9.26 2.72
N LEU A 75 -3.32 -8.21 2.07
CA LEU A 75 -2.76 -8.33 0.73
C LEU A 75 -1.55 -9.27 0.66
N ASP A 76 -0.65 -9.22 1.67
CA ASP A 76 0.48 -10.15 1.75
C ASP A 76 0.00 -11.60 1.97
N ALA A 77 -1.03 -11.81 2.79
CA ALA A 77 -1.58 -13.13 3.03
C ALA A 77 -2.20 -13.76 1.77
N LEU A 78 -2.87 -12.94 0.96
CA LEU A 78 -3.58 -13.43 -0.23
C LEU A 78 -2.73 -13.46 -1.49
N PHE A 79 -1.84 -12.48 -1.70
CA PHE A 79 -1.21 -12.24 -2.99
C PHE A 79 0.32 -12.18 -2.96
N SER A 80 0.97 -12.47 -1.82
CA SER A 80 2.42 -12.63 -1.82
C SER A 80 2.83 -13.95 -2.48
N ARG A 81 4.06 -14.02 -2.94
CA ARG A 81 4.63 -15.22 -3.60
C ARG A 81 4.48 -16.52 -2.79
N SER A 82 4.31 -16.45 -1.49
CA SER A 82 4.12 -17.60 -0.59
C SER A 82 2.66 -17.91 -0.29
N SER A 83 1.72 -17.19 -0.89
CA SER A 83 0.29 -17.45 -0.70
C SER A 83 -0.20 -18.59 -1.62
N PRO A 84 -1.14 -19.42 -1.19
CA PRO A 84 -1.73 -20.44 -2.05
C PRO A 84 -2.34 -19.85 -3.32
N VAL A 85 -3.05 -18.74 -3.22
CA VAL A 85 -3.69 -18.08 -4.38
C VAL A 85 -2.66 -17.67 -5.42
N TYR A 86 -1.52 -17.08 -5.00
CA TYR A 86 -0.45 -16.75 -5.94
C TYR A 86 0.14 -18.01 -6.56
N GLN A 87 0.46 -19.03 -5.76
CA GLN A 87 1.11 -20.25 -6.24
C GLN A 87 0.23 -20.98 -7.27
N GLU A 88 -1.05 -21.14 -6.99
CA GLU A 88 -2.01 -21.75 -7.93
C GLU A 88 -2.05 -20.99 -9.26
N MET A 89 -2.21 -19.64 -9.21
CA MET A 89 -2.23 -18.84 -10.42
C MET A 89 -0.90 -18.87 -11.19
N TYR A 90 0.21 -18.96 -10.48
CA TYR A 90 1.54 -19.00 -11.07
C TYR A 90 1.82 -20.36 -11.74
N ASP A 91 1.50 -21.46 -11.07
CA ASP A 91 1.68 -22.83 -11.58
C ASP A 91 0.78 -23.10 -12.81
N GLU A 92 -0.42 -22.52 -12.84
CA GLU A 92 -1.32 -22.51 -13.99
C GLU A 92 -0.86 -21.56 -15.12
N HIS A 93 0.24 -20.85 -14.93
CA HIS A 93 0.72 -19.82 -15.86
C HIS A 93 -0.30 -18.71 -16.15
N LEU A 94 -1.21 -18.48 -15.24
CA LEU A 94 -2.17 -17.39 -15.34
C LEU A 94 -1.50 -16.04 -15.05
N VAL A 95 -0.62 -15.97 -14.04
CA VAL A 95 0.16 -14.78 -13.69
C VAL A 95 1.66 -15.06 -13.71
N PHE A 96 2.47 -13.99 -13.70
CA PHE A 96 3.91 -14.04 -13.82
C PHE A 96 4.59 -13.25 -12.71
N ASP A 97 5.94 -13.16 -12.72
CA ASP A 97 6.77 -12.51 -11.69
C ASP A 97 6.41 -11.05 -11.40
N SER A 98 5.78 -10.36 -12.35
CA SER A 98 5.32 -8.97 -12.18
C SER A 98 4.02 -8.84 -11.37
N PHE A 99 3.32 -9.97 -11.10
CA PHE A 99 2.10 -9.94 -10.30
C PHE A 99 2.40 -9.58 -8.84
N GLY A 100 1.58 -8.72 -8.29
CA GLY A 100 1.69 -8.29 -6.90
C GLY A 100 0.49 -7.49 -6.44
N ALA A 101 0.52 -7.12 -5.17
CA ALA A 101 -0.52 -6.33 -4.54
C ALA A 101 0.09 -5.16 -3.76
N GLN A 102 -0.56 -4.00 -3.82
CA GLN A 102 -0.14 -2.79 -3.14
C GLN A 102 -1.33 -2.08 -2.51
N PHE A 103 -1.12 -1.53 -1.32
CA PHE A 103 -2.05 -0.61 -0.67
C PHE A 103 -1.44 0.78 -0.64
N THR A 104 -2.23 1.76 -1.06
CA THR A 104 -1.88 3.18 -1.06
C THR A 104 -2.93 3.95 -0.30
N SER A 105 -2.49 4.83 0.60
CA SER A 105 -3.40 5.69 1.36
C SER A 105 -2.78 7.06 1.58
N GLY A 106 -3.65 8.06 1.65
CA GLY A 106 -3.30 9.46 1.92
C GLY A 106 -4.49 10.18 2.56
N PRO A 107 -4.36 11.48 2.85
CA PRO A 107 -5.47 12.26 3.38
C PRO A 107 -6.67 12.23 2.41
N GLY A 108 -7.79 11.67 2.85
CA GLY A 108 -9.03 11.61 2.09
C GLY A 108 -9.13 10.49 1.05
N TYR A 109 -8.13 9.63 0.90
CA TYR A 109 -8.22 8.49 -0.04
C TYR A 109 -7.43 7.28 0.44
N ALA A 110 -7.91 6.10 0.09
CA ALA A 110 -7.16 4.85 0.19
C ALA A 110 -7.65 3.85 -0.86
N PHE A 111 -6.74 3.04 -1.39
CA PHE A 111 -7.08 2.01 -2.35
C PHE A 111 -6.03 0.90 -2.38
N SER A 112 -6.46 -0.28 -2.79
CA SER A 112 -5.60 -1.41 -3.11
C SER A 112 -5.53 -1.59 -4.62
N VAL A 113 -4.38 -2.03 -5.13
CA VAL A 113 -4.19 -2.43 -6.53
C VAL A 113 -3.52 -3.80 -6.54
N ILE A 114 -4.13 -4.75 -7.24
CA ILE A 114 -3.66 -6.12 -7.38
C ILE A 114 -3.56 -6.44 -8.88
N GLY A 115 -2.44 -6.99 -9.33
CA GLY A 115 -2.30 -7.37 -10.72
C GLY A 115 -0.87 -7.39 -11.23
N GLY A 116 -0.72 -7.50 -12.54
CA GLY A 116 0.55 -7.63 -13.25
C GLY A 116 0.34 -8.19 -14.65
N ASP A 117 1.37 -8.86 -15.20
CA ASP A 117 1.27 -9.59 -16.44
C ASP A 117 0.39 -10.83 -16.25
N THR A 118 -0.52 -11.07 -17.21
CA THR A 118 -1.43 -12.20 -17.17
C THR A 118 -1.78 -12.68 -18.57
N ARG A 119 -2.03 -13.99 -18.72
CA ARG A 119 -2.54 -14.56 -19.98
C ARG A 119 -4.03 -14.31 -20.17
N ASP A 120 -4.78 -14.30 -19.08
CA ASP A 120 -6.23 -14.12 -19.08
C ASP A 120 -6.63 -13.09 -18.03
N PRO A 121 -6.83 -11.82 -18.46
CA PRO A 121 -7.29 -10.76 -17.57
C PRO A 121 -8.61 -11.10 -16.85
N GLY A 122 -9.56 -11.73 -17.52
CA GLY A 122 -10.87 -12.06 -16.96
C GLY A 122 -10.75 -13.08 -15.83
N GLU A 123 -10.01 -14.17 -16.06
CA GLU A 123 -9.78 -15.19 -15.06
C GLU A 123 -8.97 -14.66 -13.87
N MET A 124 -7.97 -13.80 -14.11
CA MET A 124 -7.21 -13.17 -13.03
C MET A 124 -8.12 -12.30 -12.15
N VAL A 125 -8.96 -11.46 -12.75
CA VAL A 125 -9.92 -10.62 -12.01
C VAL A 125 -10.84 -11.50 -11.15
N ARG A 126 -11.40 -12.57 -11.71
CA ARG A 126 -12.26 -13.50 -11.00
C ARG A 126 -11.57 -14.12 -9.79
N ARG A 127 -10.33 -14.65 -9.95
CA ARG A 127 -9.56 -15.28 -8.87
C ARG A 127 -9.21 -14.28 -7.76
N VAL A 128 -8.82 -13.05 -8.13
CA VAL A 128 -8.53 -11.98 -7.17
C VAL A 128 -9.77 -11.60 -6.37
N THR A 129 -10.90 -11.39 -7.05
CA THR A 129 -12.16 -11.02 -6.41
C THR A 129 -12.66 -12.12 -5.47
N GLU A 130 -12.68 -13.36 -5.92
CA GLU A 130 -13.09 -14.50 -5.08
C GLU A 130 -12.20 -14.70 -3.85
N ALA A 131 -10.88 -14.44 -3.97
CA ALA A 131 -9.97 -14.50 -2.82
C ALA A 131 -10.28 -13.43 -1.80
N MET A 132 -10.58 -12.20 -2.25
CA MET A 132 -10.97 -11.10 -1.37
C MET A 132 -12.31 -11.37 -0.69
N GLU A 133 -13.33 -11.80 -1.43
CA GLU A 133 -14.68 -12.11 -0.91
C GLU A 133 -14.64 -13.24 0.12
N ARG A 134 -13.95 -14.34 -0.19
CA ARG A 134 -13.77 -15.46 0.77
C ARG A 134 -13.11 -15.01 2.06
N THR A 135 -12.15 -14.09 1.95
CA THR A 135 -11.47 -13.58 3.15
C THR A 135 -12.34 -12.61 3.93
N ALA A 136 -13.15 -11.81 3.26
CA ALA A 136 -14.12 -10.96 3.92
C ALA A 136 -15.19 -11.77 4.71
N GLU A 137 -15.62 -12.92 4.17
CA GLU A 137 -16.60 -13.80 4.81
C GLU A 137 -16.03 -14.64 5.95
N ARG A 138 -14.83 -15.21 5.77
CA ARG A 138 -14.28 -16.23 6.67
C ARG A 138 -13.14 -15.75 7.56
N GLY A 139 -12.61 -14.56 7.28
CA GLY A 139 -11.38 -14.08 7.88
C GLY A 139 -10.12 -14.73 7.29
N LEU A 140 -8.96 -14.31 7.80
CA LEU A 140 -7.69 -14.94 7.49
C LEU A 140 -7.47 -16.17 8.37
N ASP A 141 -6.80 -17.18 7.81
CA ASP A 141 -6.26 -18.29 8.59
C ASP A 141 -5.31 -17.75 9.69
N PRO A 142 -5.50 -18.14 10.97
CA PRO A 142 -4.69 -17.63 12.07
C PRO A 142 -3.19 -17.89 11.91
N ASP A 143 -2.78 -19.02 11.35
CA ASP A 143 -1.37 -19.38 11.17
C ASP A 143 -0.75 -18.52 10.06
N VAL A 144 -1.50 -18.26 8.98
CA VAL A 144 -1.09 -17.35 7.91
C VAL A 144 -0.95 -15.94 8.45
N PHE A 145 -1.94 -15.47 9.23
CA PHE A 145 -1.88 -14.16 9.87
C PHE A 145 -0.64 -14.01 10.75
N GLU A 146 -0.39 -14.98 11.64
CA GLU A 146 0.75 -14.93 12.57
C GLU A 146 2.09 -14.96 11.83
N ARG A 147 2.21 -15.76 10.77
CA ARG A 147 3.41 -15.78 9.90
C ARG A 147 3.66 -14.42 9.25
N ILE A 148 2.63 -13.78 8.70
CA ILE A 148 2.76 -12.46 8.06
C ILE A 148 3.06 -11.39 9.12
N ARG A 149 2.41 -11.44 10.27
CA ARG A 149 2.69 -10.54 11.39
C ARG A 149 4.16 -10.59 11.81
N ARG A 150 4.72 -11.79 12.01
CA ARG A 150 6.15 -11.97 12.32
C ARG A 150 7.06 -11.44 11.22
N LYS A 151 6.71 -11.67 9.95
CA LYS A 151 7.42 -11.09 8.79
C LYS A 151 7.47 -9.57 8.86
N LYS A 152 6.32 -8.92 9.15
CA LYS A 152 6.23 -7.45 9.27
C LYS A 152 7.04 -6.92 10.46
N ILE A 153 6.94 -7.55 11.62
CA ILE A 153 7.76 -7.19 12.79
C ILE A 153 9.25 -7.33 12.46
N GLY A 154 9.66 -8.43 11.85
CA GLY A 154 11.06 -8.63 11.44
C GLY A 154 11.55 -7.59 10.43
N ALA A 155 10.70 -7.17 9.49
CA ALA A 155 11.02 -6.10 8.56
C ALA A 155 11.16 -4.74 9.27
N HIS A 156 10.25 -4.44 10.20
CA HIS A 156 10.32 -3.24 11.03
C HIS A 156 11.61 -3.20 11.87
N LEU A 157 11.95 -4.29 12.53
CA LEU A 157 13.20 -4.37 13.31
C LEU A 157 14.45 -4.18 12.44
N ARG A 158 14.49 -4.78 11.24
CA ARG A 158 15.60 -4.57 10.30
C ARG A 158 15.72 -3.14 9.80
N MET A 159 14.61 -2.42 9.69
CA MET A 159 14.61 -1.00 9.30
C MET A 159 15.49 -0.14 10.20
N TRP A 160 15.54 -0.45 11.51
CA TRP A 160 16.35 0.29 12.49
C TRP A 160 17.86 0.23 12.21
N ASN A 161 18.32 -0.69 11.37
CA ASN A 161 19.71 -0.76 10.93
C ASN A 161 20.04 0.25 9.79
N SER A 162 19.02 0.95 9.25
CA SER A 162 19.18 1.92 8.17
C SER A 162 18.69 3.30 8.63
N PRO A 163 19.59 4.24 8.93
CA PRO A 163 19.22 5.61 9.30
C PRO A 163 18.33 6.31 8.26
N GLU A 164 18.55 6.01 6.97
CA GLU A 164 17.75 6.56 5.87
C GLU A 164 16.32 6.02 5.90
N ALA A 165 16.16 4.71 6.11
CA ALA A 165 14.84 4.10 6.21
C ALA A 165 14.08 4.62 7.44
N VAL A 166 14.76 4.76 8.59
CA VAL A 166 14.18 5.35 9.81
C VAL A 166 13.75 6.80 9.56
N ALA A 167 14.59 7.61 8.93
CA ALA A 167 14.26 8.99 8.62
C ALA A 167 13.05 9.09 7.67
N GLY A 168 13.01 8.28 6.62
CA GLY A 168 11.88 8.23 5.68
C GLY A 168 10.57 7.83 6.36
N GLU A 169 10.59 6.76 7.15
CA GLU A 169 9.41 6.32 7.91
C GLU A 169 8.98 7.34 8.97
N PHE A 170 9.93 7.96 9.68
CA PHE A 170 9.61 9.02 10.64
C PHE A 170 8.84 10.17 10.00
N VAL A 171 9.32 10.67 8.84
CA VAL A 171 8.64 11.73 8.09
C VAL A 171 7.25 11.26 7.63
N ARG A 172 7.16 10.04 7.09
CA ARG A 172 5.89 9.45 6.65
C ARG A 172 4.85 9.39 7.78
N PHE A 173 5.27 8.93 8.97
CA PHE A 173 4.39 8.86 10.14
C PHE A 173 3.96 10.25 10.62
N ARG A 174 4.90 11.21 10.69
CA ARG A 174 4.60 12.58 11.12
C ARG A 174 3.60 13.27 10.19
N HIS A 175 3.74 13.10 8.87
CA HIS A 175 2.78 13.67 7.90
C HIS A 175 1.37 13.08 8.02
N ARG A 176 1.23 11.89 8.61
CA ARG A 176 -0.06 11.24 8.90
C ARG A 176 -0.58 11.51 10.31
N GLY A 177 0.09 12.35 11.08
CA GLY A 177 -0.28 12.63 12.47
C GLY A 177 0.02 11.46 13.42
N GLY A 178 0.87 10.52 13.00
CA GLY A 178 1.30 9.38 13.80
C GLY A 178 2.71 9.55 14.38
N ASP A 179 3.11 8.55 15.17
CA ASP A 179 4.45 8.46 15.76
C ASP A 179 5.06 7.10 15.45
N LEU A 180 6.22 7.09 14.76
CA LEU A 180 6.94 5.87 14.42
C LEU A 180 7.31 5.03 15.64
N PHE A 181 7.59 5.66 16.78
CA PHE A 181 8.03 4.98 18.00
C PHE A 181 6.89 4.30 18.79
N ARG A 182 5.63 4.49 18.35
CA ARG A 182 4.44 3.86 18.95
C ARG A 182 3.90 2.68 18.15
N VAL A 183 4.56 2.34 17.04
CA VAL A 183 4.15 1.24 16.13
C VAL A 183 4.94 -0.03 16.48
N VAL A 184 4.71 -0.56 17.66
CA VAL A 184 5.25 -1.89 18.07
C VAL A 184 4.12 -2.74 18.63
#